data_71f4e1c1b424136cefe90dcc209929ef
#
_entry.id   71f4e1c1b424136cefe90dcc209929ef
#
_cell.length_a   1.000
_cell.length_b   1.000
_cell.length_c   1.000
_cell.angle_alpha   90.00
_cell.angle_beta   90.00
_cell.angle_gamma   90.00
#
_symmetry.space_group_name_H-M   'P 1'
#
loop_
_entity.id
_entity.type
_entity.pdbx_description
1 polymer ?
#
loop_
_entity_poly.entity_id
_entity_poly.type
_entity_poly.pdbx_seq_one_letter_code
_entity_poly.pdbx_strand_id
1 'polypeptide(L)'
;LGLELSDLESLRTWGSLTPGHPEYGLTKFVETTTGPLGAGVANAVGMAMAARRERGLLDPDAAPGTSPFDHYIYAIAGDGCMQEGIASEASSLAGTQELGNLIMFYDDNRITIEGDTAIAFSENVEARYEAYGWHVQHVDFTNGGTTYEENVEALMEAIDNAKTVTDKPSFIRLTTVIGWPIPKLAGLAQVHGAKIGTEGVSALKEKLGFEDKPFAIDLEMVQQVRAAFAERGKGLREVWDEKFAAWHDANPDGAALLERMLAHKLPDDLDIPTFEPGKMSTRKASGAVLSALGPQLPELWGGSADLAGSNNTTMKGADSFLPEDRCSEKDPGGPYGRTIHFGVREHAMGGILNGITLAGLTRCYGGTFFVFSDYMRPSVRLAALMKIPSIFVWTHDSIGVGEDGPTHQPVEHLASYRAIPGLDIVRPADANETAVAWRTIVEHTDRPAGLVLSRQDLPTIDRSKYASAEGVARGAYVVCEASAEPKVILIGTGSELSVALEAREKLEADGIATRVVSMPCQEWFDEQDEEYRESVLPSSVTARVSVEAGIAMGWAKYVGCKGASVS
;
A
#
# COMPACT_ATOMS: atom_id res chain seq x y z
N LEU A 1 -3.18 -24.50 0.02
CA LEU A 1 -4.04 -23.56 0.77
C LEU A 1 -4.57 -24.14 2.08
N GLY A 2 -4.55 -25.49 2.27
CA GLY A 2 -5.06 -26.15 3.49
C GLY A 2 -6.58 -26.09 3.62
N LEU A 3 -7.30 -25.91 2.50
CA LEU A 3 -8.76 -25.94 2.48
C LEU A 3 -9.29 -27.38 2.53
N GLU A 4 -10.43 -27.54 3.20
CA GLU A 4 -11.18 -28.80 3.30
C GLU A 4 -12.47 -28.70 2.46
N LEU A 5 -13.17 -29.80 2.31
CA LEU A 5 -14.41 -29.85 1.52
C LEU A 5 -15.48 -28.89 2.05
N SER A 6 -15.61 -28.80 3.38
CA SER A 6 -16.53 -27.85 4.03
C SER A 6 -16.27 -26.39 3.69
N ASP A 7 -15.01 -26.02 3.41
CA ASP A 7 -14.66 -24.68 3.00
C ASP A 7 -15.17 -24.38 1.58
N LEU A 8 -15.14 -25.39 0.68
CA LEU A 8 -15.71 -25.27 -0.66
C LEU A 8 -17.24 -25.22 -0.62
N GLU A 9 -17.88 -25.98 0.27
CA GLU A 9 -19.33 -25.97 0.48
C GLU A 9 -19.83 -24.61 1.01
N SER A 10 -18.96 -23.86 1.70
CA SER A 10 -19.26 -22.56 2.28
C SER A 10 -18.81 -21.37 1.40
N LEU A 11 -18.50 -21.59 0.11
CA LEU A 11 -18.08 -20.55 -0.84
C LEU A 11 -19.03 -19.33 -0.79
N ARG A 12 -18.46 -18.13 -0.64
CA ARG A 12 -19.18 -16.85 -0.55
C ARG A 12 -20.12 -16.72 0.67
N THR A 13 -19.93 -17.56 1.68
CA THR A 13 -20.65 -17.44 2.95
C THR A 13 -19.89 -16.49 3.87
N TRP A 14 -20.59 -15.65 4.61
CA TRP A 14 -19.96 -14.73 5.57
C TRP A 14 -19.07 -15.49 6.57
N GLY A 15 -17.81 -15.04 6.71
CA GLY A 15 -16.83 -15.62 7.62
C GLY A 15 -16.20 -16.94 7.14
N SER A 16 -16.50 -17.41 5.92
CA SER A 16 -15.82 -18.59 5.35
C SER A 16 -14.41 -18.26 4.89
N LEU A 17 -13.55 -19.29 4.79
CA LEU A 17 -12.21 -19.19 4.22
C LEU A 17 -12.21 -19.08 2.68
N THR A 18 -13.40 -19.15 2.06
CA THR A 18 -13.61 -19.05 0.62
C THR A 18 -14.50 -17.87 0.28
N PRO A 19 -14.00 -16.62 0.45
CA PRO A 19 -14.74 -15.40 0.15
C PRO A 19 -15.02 -15.25 -1.35
N GLY A 20 -15.76 -14.23 -1.73
CA GLY A 20 -16.10 -13.94 -3.13
C GLY A 20 -14.91 -13.53 -4.01
N HIS A 21 -13.86 -13.01 -3.39
CA HIS A 21 -12.58 -12.64 -4.00
C HIS A 21 -11.46 -13.03 -3.04
N PRO A 22 -10.21 -13.25 -3.51
CA PRO A 22 -9.08 -13.50 -2.62
C PRO A 22 -8.86 -12.35 -1.63
N GLU A 23 -8.68 -12.68 -0.35
CA GLU A 23 -8.47 -11.71 0.72
C GLU A 23 -7.22 -12.05 1.54
N TYR A 24 -6.29 -11.12 1.59
CA TYR A 24 -5.06 -11.22 2.37
C TYR A 24 -5.37 -11.37 3.86
N GLY A 25 -4.68 -12.30 4.51
CA GLY A 25 -4.84 -12.55 5.94
C GLY A 25 -6.07 -13.40 6.33
N LEU A 26 -7.00 -13.66 5.38
CA LEU A 26 -8.16 -14.54 5.60
C LEU A 26 -7.86 -15.99 5.18
N THR A 27 -7.49 -16.20 3.93
CA THR A 27 -7.12 -17.52 3.42
C THR A 27 -5.60 -17.65 3.40
N LYS A 28 -5.09 -18.73 3.96
CA LYS A 28 -3.64 -18.99 4.02
C LYS A 28 -3.02 -19.01 2.62
N PHE A 29 -1.86 -18.39 2.46
CA PHE A 29 -1.12 -18.23 1.18
C PHE A 29 -1.84 -17.39 0.12
N VAL A 30 -2.74 -16.50 0.50
CA VAL A 30 -3.24 -15.44 -0.36
C VAL A 30 -2.33 -14.22 -0.17
N GLU A 31 -1.61 -13.84 -1.21
CA GLU A 31 -0.55 -12.83 -1.16
C GLU A 31 -1.10 -11.41 -1.14
N THR A 32 -2.31 -11.18 -1.67
CA THR A 32 -2.93 -9.85 -1.74
C THR A 32 -4.46 -9.94 -1.82
N THR A 33 -5.14 -8.91 -1.35
CA THR A 33 -6.58 -8.75 -1.60
C THR A 33 -6.79 -8.22 -3.01
N THR A 34 -7.56 -8.95 -3.81
CA THR A 34 -7.99 -8.57 -5.16
C THR A 34 -9.52 -8.45 -5.24
N GLY A 35 -10.03 -7.99 -6.39
CA GLY A 35 -11.43 -7.67 -6.62
C GLY A 35 -11.56 -6.33 -7.35
N PRO A 36 -10.94 -5.22 -6.86
CA PRO A 36 -10.70 -4.04 -7.67
C PRO A 36 -9.70 -4.37 -8.80
N LEU A 37 -10.19 -4.33 -10.04
CA LEU A 37 -9.42 -4.72 -11.22
C LEU A 37 -8.19 -3.81 -11.42
N GLY A 38 -7.10 -4.36 -11.93
CA GLY A 38 -5.83 -3.66 -12.14
C GLY A 38 -4.96 -3.46 -10.89
N ALA A 39 -5.55 -3.45 -9.68
CA ALA A 39 -4.80 -3.26 -8.42
C ALA A 39 -3.75 -4.36 -8.20
N GLY A 40 -4.08 -5.61 -8.52
CA GLY A 40 -3.15 -6.75 -8.44
C GLY A 40 -1.93 -6.60 -9.34
N VAL A 41 -2.07 -5.97 -10.52
CA VAL A 41 -0.94 -5.66 -11.40
C VAL A 41 0.02 -4.69 -10.72
N ALA A 42 -0.49 -3.61 -10.12
CA ALA A 42 0.33 -2.66 -9.39
C ALA A 42 1.00 -3.29 -8.16
N ASN A 43 0.29 -4.16 -7.44
CA ASN A 43 0.87 -4.90 -6.32
C ASN A 43 2.01 -5.82 -6.79
N ALA A 44 1.85 -6.54 -7.90
CA ALA A 44 2.90 -7.40 -8.45
C ALA A 44 4.15 -6.61 -8.86
N VAL A 45 3.96 -5.41 -9.44
CA VAL A 45 5.08 -4.48 -9.72
C VAL A 45 5.78 -4.09 -8.42
N GLY A 46 5.03 -3.75 -7.37
CA GLY A 46 5.58 -3.43 -6.06
C GLY A 46 6.37 -4.59 -5.44
N MET A 47 5.84 -5.82 -5.51
CA MET A 47 6.54 -7.03 -5.04
C MET A 47 7.83 -7.27 -5.81
N ALA A 48 7.84 -7.06 -7.14
CA ALA A 48 9.05 -7.21 -7.95
C ALA A 48 10.12 -6.15 -7.63
N MET A 49 9.69 -4.91 -7.34
CA MET A 49 10.59 -3.85 -6.87
C MET A 49 11.16 -4.18 -5.49
N ALA A 50 10.32 -4.68 -4.56
CA ALA A 50 10.74 -5.11 -3.23
C ALA A 50 11.78 -6.23 -3.30
N ALA A 51 11.53 -7.29 -4.09
CA ALA A 51 12.47 -8.39 -4.29
C ALA A 51 13.84 -7.90 -4.77
N ARG A 52 13.89 -6.95 -5.73
CA ARG A 52 15.13 -6.33 -6.19
C ARG A 52 15.80 -5.53 -5.07
N ARG A 53 15.04 -4.73 -4.31
CA ARG A 53 15.57 -3.93 -3.19
C ARG A 53 16.12 -4.81 -2.07
N GLU A 54 15.42 -5.85 -1.69
CA GLU A 54 15.82 -6.83 -0.68
C GLU A 54 17.10 -7.55 -1.07
N ARG A 55 17.19 -7.95 -2.33
CA ARG A 55 18.41 -8.52 -2.94
C ARG A 55 19.59 -7.57 -2.78
N GLY A 56 19.39 -6.27 -3.07
CA GLY A 56 20.42 -5.25 -2.94
C GLY A 56 20.79 -4.92 -1.49
N LEU A 57 19.86 -5.07 -0.54
CA LEU A 57 20.12 -4.85 0.89
C LEU A 57 20.93 -5.99 1.52
N LEU A 58 20.62 -7.24 1.13
CA LEU A 58 21.05 -8.42 1.86
C LEU A 58 22.21 -9.15 1.17
N ASP A 59 22.26 -9.13 -0.17
CA ASP A 59 23.25 -9.90 -0.92
C ASP A 59 23.59 -9.27 -2.28
N PRO A 60 24.07 -8.00 -2.33
CA PRO A 60 24.24 -7.22 -3.56
C PRO A 60 25.26 -7.83 -4.56
N ASP A 61 26.26 -8.52 -4.06
CA ASP A 61 27.41 -8.96 -4.84
C ASP A 61 27.28 -10.39 -5.40
N ALA A 62 26.24 -11.15 -5.02
CA ALA A 62 26.04 -12.49 -5.52
C ALA A 62 25.72 -12.49 -7.03
N ALA A 63 26.19 -13.50 -7.76
CA ALA A 63 25.83 -13.65 -9.16
C ALA A 63 24.31 -13.91 -9.32
N PRO A 64 23.69 -13.47 -10.43
CA PRO A 64 22.27 -13.72 -10.68
C PRO A 64 21.91 -15.21 -10.56
N GLY A 65 20.81 -15.53 -9.86
CA GLY A 65 20.32 -16.89 -9.61
C GLY A 65 21.06 -17.66 -8.52
N THR A 66 22.09 -17.07 -7.88
CA THR A 66 22.85 -17.75 -6.82
C THR A 66 22.44 -17.29 -5.41
N SER A 67 21.84 -16.13 -5.28
CA SER A 67 21.38 -15.60 -3.99
C SER A 67 20.14 -16.33 -3.47
N PRO A 68 19.99 -16.54 -2.16
CA PRO A 68 18.75 -17.03 -1.57
C PRO A 68 17.58 -16.02 -1.68
N PHE A 69 17.87 -14.77 -2.05
CA PHE A 69 16.89 -13.69 -2.23
C PHE A 69 16.44 -13.51 -3.69
N ASP A 70 17.03 -14.24 -4.63
CA ASP A 70 16.60 -14.22 -6.02
C ASP A 70 15.28 -14.99 -6.18
N HIS A 71 14.22 -14.29 -6.60
CA HIS A 71 12.94 -14.93 -6.92
C HIS A 71 12.15 -14.14 -7.96
N TYR A 72 11.23 -14.83 -8.62
CA TYR A 72 10.31 -14.27 -9.59
C TYR A 72 8.95 -13.94 -8.96
N ILE A 73 8.34 -12.87 -9.46
CA ILE A 73 6.95 -12.54 -9.19
C ILE A 73 6.13 -12.93 -10.41
N TYR A 74 5.10 -13.75 -10.19
CA TYR A 74 4.15 -14.15 -11.21
C TYR A 74 2.81 -13.49 -10.95
N ALA A 75 2.21 -12.89 -11.99
CA ALA A 75 0.90 -12.27 -11.91
C ALA A 75 -0.01 -12.80 -13.02
N ILE A 76 -1.30 -12.95 -12.73
CA ILE A 76 -2.32 -13.28 -13.71
C ILE A 76 -3.32 -12.13 -13.74
N ALA A 77 -3.62 -11.62 -14.94
CA ALA A 77 -4.55 -10.51 -15.15
C ALA A 77 -5.47 -10.84 -16.32
N GLY A 78 -6.75 -10.48 -16.22
CA GLY A 78 -7.73 -10.65 -17.30
C GLY A 78 -8.00 -9.35 -18.05
N ASP A 79 -8.92 -9.41 -19.01
CA ASP A 79 -9.31 -8.29 -19.87
C ASP A 79 -9.69 -7.02 -19.11
N GLY A 80 -10.44 -7.15 -18.01
CA GLY A 80 -10.83 -6.01 -17.19
C GLY A 80 -9.64 -5.33 -16.50
N CYS A 81 -8.61 -6.09 -16.11
CA CYS A 81 -7.39 -5.51 -15.55
C CYS A 81 -6.62 -4.70 -16.60
N MET A 82 -6.63 -5.14 -17.86
CA MET A 82 -5.97 -4.43 -18.96
C MET A 82 -6.65 -3.11 -19.33
N GLN A 83 -7.94 -2.95 -19.00
CA GLN A 83 -8.71 -1.71 -19.21
C GLN A 83 -8.45 -0.67 -18.12
N GLU A 84 -8.07 -1.09 -16.92
CA GLU A 84 -7.87 -0.19 -15.77
C GLU A 84 -6.62 0.68 -15.91
N GLY A 85 -6.75 1.97 -15.63
CA GLY A 85 -5.65 2.94 -15.72
C GLY A 85 -4.47 2.59 -14.82
N ILE A 86 -4.72 2.09 -13.60
CA ILE A 86 -3.67 1.69 -12.66
C ILE A 86 -2.75 0.60 -13.22
N ALA A 87 -3.30 -0.35 -14.00
CA ALA A 87 -2.49 -1.39 -14.65
C ALA A 87 -1.53 -0.79 -15.68
N SER A 88 -2.02 0.20 -16.47
CA SER A 88 -1.20 0.92 -17.46
C SER A 88 -0.09 1.74 -16.80
N GLU A 89 -0.42 2.49 -15.74
CA GLU A 89 0.55 3.28 -14.96
C GLU A 89 1.65 2.39 -14.38
N ALA A 90 1.27 1.29 -13.70
CA ALA A 90 2.19 0.37 -13.05
C ALA A 90 3.07 -0.37 -14.07
N SER A 91 2.48 -0.88 -15.16
CA SER A 91 3.21 -1.60 -16.21
C SER A 91 4.20 -0.70 -16.96
N SER A 92 3.85 0.56 -17.21
CA SER A 92 4.75 1.55 -17.77
C SER A 92 5.96 1.79 -16.85
N LEU A 93 5.74 1.89 -15.53
CA LEU A 93 6.84 2.03 -14.58
C LEU A 93 7.70 0.76 -14.50
N ALA A 94 7.09 -0.44 -14.53
CA ALA A 94 7.80 -1.71 -14.51
C ALA A 94 8.77 -1.86 -15.70
N GLY A 95 8.34 -1.45 -16.91
CA GLY A 95 9.21 -1.40 -18.08
C GLY A 95 10.33 -0.36 -17.93
N THR A 96 10.02 0.82 -17.36
CA THR A 96 11.02 1.85 -17.05
C THR A 96 12.07 1.37 -16.05
N GLN A 97 11.65 0.56 -15.08
CA GLN A 97 12.52 -0.01 -14.05
C GLN A 97 13.21 -1.31 -14.48
N GLU A 98 12.92 -1.83 -15.67
CA GLU A 98 13.54 -3.06 -16.20
C GLU A 98 13.40 -4.25 -15.22
N LEU A 99 12.16 -4.52 -14.73
CA LEU A 99 11.90 -5.53 -13.71
C LEU A 99 11.93 -6.95 -14.30
N GLY A 100 13.11 -7.47 -14.63
CA GLY A 100 13.27 -8.81 -15.23
C GLY A 100 12.82 -9.98 -14.37
N ASN A 101 12.52 -9.75 -13.11
CA ASN A 101 11.94 -10.74 -12.19
C ASN A 101 10.40 -10.75 -12.15
N LEU A 102 9.72 -9.94 -13.00
CA LEU A 102 8.26 -9.89 -13.11
C LEU A 102 7.81 -10.60 -14.39
N ILE A 103 6.96 -11.62 -14.24
CA ILE A 103 6.35 -12.38 -15.34
C ILE A 103 4.82 -12.29 -15.18
N MET A 104 4.16 -11.63 -16.13
CA MET A 104 2.70 -11.44 -16.09
C MET A 104 2.03 -12.24 -17.22
N PHE A 105 0.98 -12.97 -16.85
CA PHE A 105 0.08 -13.64 -17.77
C PHE A 105 -1.15 -12.79 -17.99
N TYR A 106 -1.51 -12.58 -19.24
CA TYR A 106 -2.77 -11.95 -19.62
C TYR A 106 -3.71 -13.01 -20.18
N ASP A 107 -4.75 -13.37 -19.40
CA ASP A 107 -5.84 -14.24 -19.85
C ASP A 107 -6.73 -13.45 -20.81
N ASP A 108 -6.41 -13.53 -22.10
CA ASP A 108 -7.14 -12.91 -23.22
C ASP A 108 -8.25 -13.82 -23.67
N ASN A 109 -9.39 -13.78 -22.97
CA ASN A 109 -10.59 -14.50 -23.38
C ASN A 109 -11.66 -13.60 -24.01
N ARG A 110 -11.40 -12.29 -24.09
CA ARG A 110 -12.25 -11.25 -24.70
C ARG A 110 -13.63 -11.08 -24.08
N ILE A 111 -13.82 -11.50 -22.83
CA ILE A 111 -15.11 -11.42 -22.14
C ILE A 111 -14.96 -10.65 -20.83
N THR A 112 -15.90 -9.74 -20.61
CA THR A 112 -16.12 -9.06 -19.33
C THR A 112 -17.54 -9.39 -18.83
N ILE A 113 -17.94 -8.80 -17.69
CA ILE A 113 -19.29 -8.95 -17.14
C ILE A 113 -20.35 -8.47 -18.13
N GLU A 114 -20.08 -7.39 -18.85
CA GLU A 114 -21.04 -6.78 -19.79
C GLU A 114 -21.15 -7.57 -21.09
N GLY A 115 -20.08 -8.19 -21.55
CA GLY A 115 -20.09 -8.94 -22.81
C GLY A 115 -18.70 -9.08 -23.44
N ASP A 116 -18.68 -9.13 -24.77
CA ASP A 116 -17.46 -9.12 -25.56
C ASP A 116 -16.72 -7.78 -25.38
N THR A 117 -15.40 -7.85 -25.17
CA THR A 117 -14.57 -6.66 -24.95
C THR A 117 -14.62 -5.67 -26.11
N ALA A 118 -14.87 -6.12 -27.34
CA ALA A 118 -14.92 -5.26 -28.53
C ALA A 118 -15.91 -4.10 -28.44
N ILE A 119 -16.90 -4.17 -27.54
CA ILE A 119 -17.86 -3.08 -27.32
C ILE A 119 -17.23 -1.86 -26.63
N ALA A 120 -16.12 -2.03 -25.89
CA ALA A 120 -15.50 -0.97 -25.10
C ALA A 120 -13.96 -0.98 -25.15
N PHE A 121 -13.35 -2.01 -25.71
CA PHE A 121 -11.90 -2.23 -25.67
C PHE A 121 -11.40 -2.88 -26.96
N SER A 122 -10.77 -2.09 -27.83
CA SER A 122 -10.35 -2.51 -29.19
C SER A 122 -8.86 -2.34 -29.44
N GLU A 123 -8.08 -2.00 -28.45
CA GLU A 123 -6.64 -1.77 -28.59
C GLU A 123 -5.83 -3.07 -28.72
N ASN A 124 -4.64 -2.96 -29.30
CA ASN A 124 -3.67 -4.03 -29.31
C ASN A 124 -2.85 -3.99 -28.00
N VAL A 125 -3.18 -4.86 -27.04
CA VAL A 125 -2.53 -4.91 -25.73
C VAL A 125 -1.05 -5.33 -25.85
N GLU A 126 -0.71 -6.25 -26.74
CA GLU A 126 0.69 -6.66 -26.97
C GLU A 126 1.53 -5.46 -27.40
N ALA A 127 1.10 -4.72 -28.43
CA ALA A 127 1.80 -3.52 -28.89
C ALA A 127 1.94 -2.45 -27.80
N ARG A 128 0.93 -2.32 -26.91
CA ARG A 128 0.99 -1.43 -25.74
C ARG A 128 2.11 -1.85 -24.78
N TYR A 129 2.20 -3.14 -24.45
CA TYR A 129 3.25 -3.67 -23.57
C TYR A 129 4.64 -3.64 -24.21
N GLU A 130 4.75 -3.88 -25.52
CA GLU A 130 5.99 -3.64 -26.28
C GLU A 130 6.44 -2.16 -26.15
N ALA A 131 5.50 -1.21 -26.29
CA ALA A 131 5.78 0.22 -26.14
C ALA A 131 6.19 0.60 -24.69
N TYR A 132 5.77 -0.15 -23.68
CA TYR A 132 6.26 0.01 -22.31
C TYR A 132 7.68 -0.56 -22.11
N GLY A 133 8.23 -1.30 -23.08
CA GLY A 133 9.54 -1.92 -22.99
C GLY A 133 9.54 -3.34 -22.40
N TRP A 134 8.39 -4.00 -22.38
CA TRP A 134 8.28 -5.38 -21.93
C TRP A 134 8.72 -6.39 -23.01
N HIS A 135 9.18 -7.55 -22.58
CA HIS A 135 9.34 -8.74 -23.42
C HIS A 135 7.97 -9.40 -23.59
N VAL A 136 7.42 -9.40 -24.80
CA VAL A 136 6.07 -9.88 -25.10
C VAL A 136 6.10 -11.21 -25.83
N GLN A 137 5.28 -12.15 -25.38
CA GLN A 137 5.08 -13.47 -25.99
C GLN A 137 3.59 -13.77 -26.10
N HIS A 138 3.21 -14.63 -27.04
CA HIS A 138 1.84 -15.07 -27.25
C HIS A 138 1.73 -16.60 -27.25
N VAL A 139 0.82 -17.13 -26.43
CA VAL A 139 0.42 -18.54 -26.42
C VAL A 139 -1.08 -18.60 -26.72
N ASP A 140 -1.47 -19.36 -27.74
CA ASP A 140 -2.87 -19.45 -28.19
C ASP A 140 -3.41 -20.88 -28.00
N PHE A 141 -4.35 -21.04 -27.06
CA PHE A 141 -5.05 -22.30 -26.83
C PHE A 141 -6.22 -22.51 -27.81
N THR A 142 -6.56 -21.52 -28.64
CA THR A 142 -7.69 -21.55 -29.55
C THR A 142 -7.33 -21.96 -30.98
N ASN A 143 -6.05 -22.14 -31.30
CA ASN A 143 -5.57 -22.38 -32.66
C ASN A 143 -6.15 -21.40 -33.68
N GLY A 144 -6.11 -20.11 -33.38
CA GLY A 144 -6.72 -19.07 -34.21
C GLY A 144 -8.27 -19.11 -34.22
N GLY A 145 -8.89 -19.62 -33.16
CA GLY A 145 -10.35 -19.71 -33.02
C GLY A 145 -10.98 -20.96 -33.69
N THR A 146 -10.20 -21.93 -34.12
CA THR A 146 -10.69 -23.12 -34.82
C THR A 146 -10.97 -24.31 -33.91
N THR A 147 -10.15 -24.48 -32.86
CA THR A 147 -10.28 -25.53 -31.85
C THR A 147 -9.85 -24.96 -30.51
N TYR A 148 -10.00 -25.74 -29.45
CA TYR A 148 -9.41 -25.38 -28.15
C TYR A 148 -8.61 -26.55 -27.62
N GLU A 149 -7.33 -26.32 -27.36
CA GLU A 149 -6.40 -27.28 -26.78
C GLU A 149 -5.43 -26.55 -25.84
N GLU A 150 -5.40 -26.98 -24.60
CA GLU A 150 -4.49 -26.41 -23.60
C GLU A 150 -3.06 -26.87 -23.87
N ASN A 151 -2.33 -26.11 -24.68
CA ASN A 151 -0.94 -26.40 -25.01
C ASN A 151 -0.01 -25.98 -23.84
N VAL A 152 0.06 -26.85 -22.84
CA VAL A 152 0.87 -26.65 -21.64
C VAL A 152 2.36 -26.59 -21.96
N GLU A 153 2.82 -27.33 -22.98
CA GLU A 153 4.23 -27.32 -23.40
C GLU A 153 4.64 -25.94 -23.92
N ALA A 154 3.84 -25.33 -24.79
CA ALA A 154 4.09 -23.97 -25.29
C ALA A 154 4.05 -22.92 -24.17
N LEU A 155 3.15 -23.09 -23.18
CA LEU A 155 3.10 -22.22 -22.02
C LEU A 155 4.36 -22.34 -21.16
N MET A 156 4.84 -23.55 -20.91
CA MET A 156 6.10 -23.80 -20.18
C MET A 156 7.30 -23.21 -20.91
N GLU A 157 7.38 -23.38 -22.24
CA GLU A 157 8.42 -22.77 -23.07
C GLU A 157 8.40 -21.24 -22.96
N ALA A 158 7.23 -20.61 -23.00
CA ALA A 158 7.10 -19.17 -22.83
C ALA A 158 7.57 -18.69 -21.44
N ILE A 159 7.30 -19.47 -20.39
CA ILE A 159 7.80 -19.19 -19.03
C ILE A 159 9.32 -19.31 -18.97
N ASP A 160 9.89 -20.37 -19.55
CA ASP A 160 11.33 -20.56 -19.54
C ASP A 160 12.05 -19.49 -20.38
N ASN A 161 11.49 -19.09 -21.52
CA ASN A 161 11.97 -17.94 -22.28
C ASN A 161 11.92 -16.65 -21.47
N ALA A 162 10.82 -16.39 -20.75
CA ALA A 162 10.69 -15.21 -19.89
C ALA A 162 11.79 -15.14 -18.83
N LYS A 163 12.17 -16.27 -18.23
CA LYS A 163 13.26 -16.35 -17.23
C LYS A 163 14.64 -16.05 -17.80
N THR A 164 14.83 -16.17 -19.12
CA THR A 164 16.11 -15.82 -19.77
C THR A 164 16.27 -14.31 -19.99
N VAL A 165 15.17 -13.55 -19.92
CA VAL A 165 15.15 -12.09 -20.11
C VAL A 165 15.23 -11.41 -18.75
N THR A 166 16.39 -10.88 -18.41
CA THR A 166 16.69 -10.33 -17.08
C THR A 166 16.63 -8.81 -17.00
N ASP A 167 16.56 -8.15 -18.15
CA ASP A 167 16.57 -6.69 -18.32
C ASP A 167 15.21 -6.08 -18.67
N LYS A 168 14.15 -6.91 -18.68
CA LYS A 168 12.78 -6.47 -18.99
C LYS A 168 11.77 -7.34 -18.26
N PRO A 169 10.65 -6.78 -17.78
CA PRO A 169 9.52 -7.60 -17.35
C PRO A 169 8.94 -8.37 -18.55
N SER A 170 8.41 -9.56 -18.32
CA SER A 170 7.82 -10.40 -19.36
C SER A 170 6.31 -10.43 -19.30
N PHE A 171 5.68 -10.30 -20.45
CA PHE A 171 4.24 -10.35 -20.66
C PHE A 171 3.90 -11.52 -21.58
N ILE A 172 3.14 -12.49 -21.07
CA ILE A 172 2.68 -13.65 -21.83
C ILE A 172 1.17 -13.49 -22.04
N ARG A 173 0.78 -13.10 -23.24
CA ARG A 173 -0.64 -13.13 -23.64
C ARG A 173 -1.05 -14.58 -23.84
N LEU A 174 -2.07 -15.02 -23.12
CA LEU A 174 -2.62 -16.36 -23.20
C LEU A 174 -4.06 -16.26 -23.75
N THR A 175 -4.25 -16.60 -25.03
CA THR A 175 -5.57 -16.60 -25.62
C THR A 175 -6.34 -17.85 -25.19
N THR A 176 -7.47 -17.62 -24.51
CA THR A 176 -8.29 -18.69 -23.94
C THR A 176 -9.78 -18.54 -24.31
N VAL A 177 -10.60 -19.46 -23.80
CA VAL A 177 -12.06 -19.39 -23.91
C VAL A 177 -12.66 -19.49 -22.52
N ILE A 178 -13.28 -18.40 -22.04
CA ILE A 178 -13.91 -18.39 -20.72
C ILE A 178 -14.92 -19.52 -20.57
N GLY A 179 -14.89 -20.23 -19.43
CA GLY A 179 -15.85 -21.29 -19.12
C GLY A 179 -15.70 -22.57 -19.95
N TRP A 180 -14.59 -22.76 -20.67
CA TRP A 180 -14.30 -24.03 -21.33
C TRP A 180 -14.18 -25.17 -20.30
N PRO A 181 -14.74 -26.38 -20.54
CA PRO A 181 -15.53 -26.81 -21.72
C PRO A 181 -17.05 -26.88 -21.44
N ILE A 182 -17.64 -25.91 -20.74
CA ILE A 182 -19.08 -25.91 -20.41
C ILE A 182 -19.92 -25.88 -21.70
N PRO A 183 -20.70 -26.93 -22.01
CA PRO A 183 -21.48 -26.96 -23.24
C PRO A 183 -22.46 -25.80 -23.35
N LYS A 184 -22.51 -25.13 -24.51
CA LYS A 184 -23.40 -23.98 -24.84
C LYS A 184 -23.12 -22.69 -24.07
N LEU A 185 -22.21 -22.71 -23.08
CA LEU A 185 -21.91 -21.52 -22.26
C LEU A 185 -20.46 -21.05 -22.40
N ALA A 186 -19.54 -21.93 -22.84
CA ALA A 186 -18.15 -21.54 -23.10
C ALA A 186 -18.09 -20.34 -24.08
N GLY A 187 -17.26 -19.36 -23.77
CA GLY A 187 -17.11 -18.12 -24.55
C GLY A 187 -18.21 -17.07 -24.33
N LEU A 188 -19.11 -17.27 -23.39
CA LEU A 188 -20.20 -16.32 -23.13
C LEU A 188 -20.04 -15.59 -21.78
N ALA A 189 -20.46 -14.33 -21.74
CA ALA A 189 -20.41 -13.50 -20.52
C ALA A 189 -21.18 -14.09 -19.32
N GLN A 190 -22.19 -14.96 -19.57
CA GLN A 190 -22.94 -15.60 -18.50
C GLN A 190 -22.08 -16.43 -17.57
N VAL A 191 -20.91 -16.93 -18.00
CA VAL A 191 -20.01 -17.69 -17.11
C VAL A 191 -19.07 -16.79 -16.30
N HIS A 192 -19.05 -15.50 -16.53
CA HIS A 192 -18.27 -14.55 -15.79
C HIS A 192 -18.92 -14.23 -14.43
N GLY A 193 -18.89 -15.17 -13.49
CA GLY A 193 -19.42 -14.98 -12.13
C GLY A 193 -20.92 -15.20 -11.95
N ALA A 194 -21.69 -15.52 -12.99
CA ALA A 194 -23.07 -15.94 -12.87
C ALA A 194 -23.19 -17.43 -12.57
N LYS A 195 -24.35 -17.84 -12.03
CA LYS A 195 -24.64 -19.26 -11.80
C LYS A 195 -24.91 -19.95 -13.14
N ILE A 196 -24.14 -20.99 -13.47
CA ILE A 196 -24.36 -21.80 -14.68
C ILE A 196 -25.57 -22.74 -14.56
N GLY A 197 -26.16 -22.84 -13.36
CA GLY A 197 -27.33 -23.69 -13.07
C GLY A 197 -26.99 -25.17 -12.98
N THR A 198 -27.94 -25.96 -12.47
CA THR A 198 -27.76 -27.39 -12.27
C THR A 198 -27.51 -28.13 -13.58
N GLU A 199 -28.25 -27.77 -14.63
CA GLU A 199 -28.08 -28.37 -15.97
C GLU A 199 -26.70 -28.13 -16.56
N GLY A 200 -26.16 -26.89 -16.40
CA GLY A 200 -24.80 -26.54 -16.84
C GLY A 200 -23.73 -27.30 -16.07
N VAL A 201 -23.89 -27.48 -14.75
CA VAL A 201 -22.99 -28.27 -13.92
C VAL A 201 -23.02 -29.75 -14.31
N SER A 202 -24.21 -30.33 -14.49
CA SER A 202 -24.35 -31.76 -14.91
C SER A 202 -23.73 -31.99 -16.30
N ALA A 203 -23.98 -31.09 -17.26
CA ALA A 203 -23.39 -31.15 -18.59
C ALA A 203 -21.85 -31.05 -18.58
N LEU A 204 -21.30 -30.19 -17.71
CA LEU A 204 -19.84 -30.05 -17.53
C LEU A 204 -19.25 -31.32 -16.94
N LYS A 205 -19.88 -31.89 -15.91
CA LYS A 205 -19.43 -33.15 -15.27
C LYS A 205 -19.43 -34.31 -16.25
N GLU A 206 -20.51 -34.46 -17.03
CA GLU A 206 -20.59 -35.43 -18.10
C GLU A 206 -19.45 -35.27 -19.11
N LYS A 207 -19.19 -34.02 -19.55
CA LYS A 207 -18.12 -33.71 -20.50
C LYS A 207 -16.74 -34.07 -19.98
N LEU A 208 -16.51 -33.90 -18.67
CA LEU A 208 -15.23 -34.16 -17.98
C LEU A 208 -15.14 -35.61 -17.43
N GLY A 209 -16.20 -36.41 -17.54
CA GLY A 209 -16.21 -37.80 -17.02
C GLY A 209 -16.34 -37.89 -15.50
N PHE A 210 -16.87 -36.87 -14.83
CA PHE A 210 -17.14 -36.90 -13.39
C PHE A 210 -18.53 -37.46 -13.08
N GLU A 211 -18.67 -38.05 -11.89
CA GLU A 211 -19.96 -38.46 -11.35
C GLU A 211 -20.86 -37.23 -11.09
N ASP A 212 -22.13 -37.27 -11.48
CA ASP A 212 -23.07 -36.17 -11.27
C ASP A 212 -23.60 -36.15 -9.83
N LYS A 213 -22.68 -35.94 -8.89
CA LYS A 213 -22.96 -35.68 -7.48
C LYS A 213 -22.36 -34.36 -7.03
N PRO A 214 -23.04 -33.61 -6.14
CA PRO A 214 -22.42 -32.47 -5.51
C PRO A 214 -21.08 -32.84 -4.87
N PHE A 215 -20.04 -32.03 -5.12
CA PHE A 215 -18.70 -32.22 -4.55
C PHE A 215 -18.11 -33.66 -4.72
N ALA A 216 -18.42 -34.34 -5.83
CA ALA A 216 -17.76 -35.61 -6.18
C ALA A 216 -16.26 -35.36 -6.37
N ILE A 217 -15.45 -35.90 -5.49
CA ILE A 217 -13.98 -35.71 -5.47
C ILE A 217 -13.34 -37.11 -5.45
N ASP A 218 -12.36 -37.32 -6.31
CA ASP A 218 -11.45 -38.44 -6.21
C ASP A 218 -10.38 -38.14 -5.14
N LEU A 219 -10.62 -38.64 -3.93
CA LEU A 219 -9.73 -38.42 -2.78
C LEU A 219 -8.34 -39.03 -2.98
N GLU A 220 -8.23 -40.13 -3.73
CA GLU A 220 -6.95 -40.76 -4.02
C GLU A 220 -6.12 -39.88 -4.94
N MET A 221 -6.71 -39.36 -6.00
CA MET A 221 -6.06 -38.40 -6.90
C MET A 221 -5.63 -37.14 -6.15
N VAL A 222 -6.47 -36.55 -5.30
CA VAL A 222 -6.13 -35.40 -4.47
C VAL A 222 -4.92 -35.68 -3.58
N GLN A 223 -4.85 -36.86 -2.96
CA GLN A 223 -3.71 -37.27 -2.13
C GLN A 223 -2.42 -37.44 -2.95
N GLN A 224 -2.52 -38.04 -4.15
CA GLN A 224 -1.38 -38.19 -5.05
C GLN A 224 -0.83 -36.81 -5.48
N VAL A 225 -1.70 -35.88 -5.87
CA VAL A 225 -1.30 -34.52 -6.24
C VAL A 225 -0.67 -33.78 -5.06
N ARG A 226 -1.28 -33.86 -3.87
CA ARG A 226 -0.70 -33.26 -2.64
C ARG A 226 0.68 -33.83 -2.34
N ALA A 227 0.88 -35.14 -2.47
CA ALA A 227 2.17 -35.80 -2.24
C ALA A 227 3.23 -35.33 -3.27
N ALA A 228 2.87 -35.24 -4.55
CA ALA A 228 3.77 -34.74 -5.60
C ALA A 228 4.20 -33.28 -5.37
N PHE A 229 3.26 -32.41 -4.99
CA PHE A 229 3.59 -31.01 -4.64
C PHE A 229 4.46 -30.94 -3.39
N ALA A 230 4.20 -31.73 -2.36
CA ALA A 230 4.99 -31.76 -1.14
C ALA A 230 6.43 -32.23 -1.40
N GLU A 231 6.62 -33.27 -2.20
CA GLU A 231 7.96 -33.79 -2.56
C GLU A 231 8.74 -32.75 -3.39
N ARG A 232 8.09 -32.14 -4.39
CA ARG A 232 8.72 -31.06 -5.18
C ARG A 232 9.10 -29.87 -4.30
N GLY A 233 8.19 -29.43 -3.43
CA GLY A 233 8.43 -28.34 -2.50
C GLY A 233 9.55 -28.63 -1.51
N LYS A 234 9.65 -29.86 -1.02
CA LYS A 234 10.74 -30.29 -0.15
C LYS A 234 12.09 -30.19 -0.85
N GLY A 235 12.21 -30.73 -2.07
CA GLY A 235 13.48 -30.64 -2.82
C GLY A 235 13.91 -29.21 -3.12
N LEU A 236 12.97 -28.32 -3.51
CA LEU A 236 13.25 -26.89 -3.71
C LEU A 236 13.68 -26.21 -2.41
N ARG A 237 13.03 -26.55 -1.29
CA ARG A 237 13.35 -25.99 0.01
C ARG A 237 14.74 -26.42 0.50
N GLU A 238 15.14 -27.67 0.32
CA GLU A 238 16.46 -28.17 0.68
C GLU A 238 17.55 -27.40 -0.07
N VAL A 239 17.39 -27.16 -1.38
CA VAL A 239 18.33 -26.35 -2.19
C VAL A 239 18.40 -24.91 -1.70
N TRP A 240 17.25 -24.33 -1.32
CA TRP A 240 17.20 -22.98 -0.80
C TRP A 240 17.86 -22.89 0.59
N ASP A 241 17.59 -23.85 1.49
CA ASP A 241 18.15 -23.90 2.83
C ASP A 241 19.70 -23.98 2.81
N GLU A 242 20.28 -24.72 1.86
CA GLU A 242 21.74 -24.77 1.66
C GLU A 242 22.30 -23.39 1.26
N LYS A 243 21.67 -22.72 0.28
CA LYS A 243 22.07 -21.37 -0.13
C LYS A 243 21.93 -20.37 0.99
N PHE A 244 20.82 -20.42 1.71
CA PHE A 244 20.54 -19.52 2.83
C PHE A 244 21.54 -19.70 3.97
N ALA A 245 21.86 -20.94 4.37
CA ALA A 245 22.85 -21.23 5.40
C ALA A 245 24.23 -20.69 5.01
N ALA A 246 24.65 -20.92 3.75
CA ALA A 246 25.94 -20.42 3.26
C ALA A 246 26.00 -18.88 3.27
N TRP A 247 24.92 -18.20 2.83
CA TRP A 247 24.84 -16.75 2.89
C TRP A 247 24.85 -16.24 4.33
N HIS A 248 24.06 -16.84 5.22
CA HIS A 248 23.92 -16.45 6.62
C HIS A 248 25.27 -16.52 7.37
N ASP A 249 26.01 -17.61 7.16
CA ASP A 249 27.34 -17.78 7.78
C ASP A 249 28.38 -16.80 7.24
N ALA A 250 28.27 -16.43 5.97
CA ALA A 250 29.20 -15.50 5.32
C ALA A 250 28.88 -14.02 5.61
N ASN A 251 27.63 -13.68 6.01
CA ASN A 251 27.13 -12.30 6.12
C ASN A 251 26.46 -12.03 7.49
N PRO A 252 27.18 -12.03 8.61
CA PRO A 252 26.57 -11.89 9.94
C PRO A 252 25.80 -10.58 10.13
N ASP A 253 26.26 -9.46 9.55
CA ASP A 253 25.56 -8.17 9.64
C ASP A 253 24.27 -8.19 8.80
N GLY A 254 24.31 -8.79 7.62
CA GLY A 254 23.12 -9.00 6.79
C GLY A 254 22.10 -9.93 7.46
N ALA A 255 22.56 -10.99 8.12
CA ALA A 255 21.72 -11.90 8.88
C ALA A 255 21.01 -11.18 10.05
N ALA A 256 21.75 -10.39 10.83
CA ALA A 256 21.18 -9.59 11.90
C ALA A 256 20.15 -8.55 11.40
N LEU A 257 20.43 -7.92 10.26
CA LEU A 257 19.49 -7.02 9.61
C LEU A 257 18.20 -7.77 9.18
N LEU A 258 18.34 -8.92 8.53
CA LEU A 258 17.21 -9.74 8.10
C LEU A 258 16.35 -10.19 9.28
N GLU A 259 16.97 -10.66 10.38
CA GLU A 259 16.25 -11.05 11.60
C GLU A 259 15.45 -9.88 12.18
N ARG A 260 16.01 -8.67 12.20
CA ARG A 260 15.33 -7.47 12.66
C ARG A 260 14.15 -7.11 11.72
N MET A 261 14.36 -7.18 10.41
CA MET A 261 13.31 -6.91 9.40
C MET A 261 12.16 -7.92 9.50
N LEU A 262 12.46 -9.22 9.61
CA LEU A 262 11.46 -10.29 9.79
C LEU A 262 10.65 -10.12 11.08
N ALA A 263 11.29 -9.64 12.15
CA ALA A 263 10.63 -9.34 13.42
C ALA A 263 9.88 -8.00 13.42
N HIS A 264 9.93 -7.24 12.32
CA HIS A 264 9.40 -5.87 12.19
C HIS A 264 9.84 -4.92 13.32
N LYS A 265 11.01 -5.15 13.90
CA LYS A 265 11.54 -4.34 14.99
C LYS A 265 12.28 -3.11 14.46
N LEU A 266 12.17 -2.02 15.21
CA LEU A 266 13.02 -0.85 15.03
C LEU A 266 14.29 -0.99 15.91
N PRO A 267 15.37 -0.24 15.61
CA PRO A 267 16.48 -0.09 16.56
C PRO A 267 15.99 0.46 17.90
N ASP A 268 16.55 -0.06 19.01
CA ASP A 268 16.16 0.35 20.37
C ASP A 268 16.44 1.84 20.66
N ASP A 269 17.44 2.40 19.97
CA ASP A 269 17.93 3.78 20.09
C ASP A 269 17.62 4.64 18.86
N LEU A 270 16.46 4.44 18.26
CA LEU A 270 16.04 5.22 17.08
C LEU A 270 16.04 6.72 17.38
N ASP A 271 16.99 7.42 16.75
CA ASP A 271 17.18 8.86 16.95
C ASP A 271 16.34 9.67 15.96
N ILE A 272 15.48 10.54 16.49
CA ILE A 272 14.69 11.49 15.69
C ILE A 272 15.10 12.92 16.04
N PRO A 273 15.13 13.84 15.06
CA PRO A 273 15.55 15.20 15.30
C PRO A 273 14.56 15.95 16.21
N THR A 274 15.08 16.80 17.06
CA THR A 274 14.34 17.83 17.78
C THR A 274 14.56 19.18 17.13
N PHE A 275 13.55 20.04 17.15
CA PHE A 275 13.57 21.34 16.50
C PHE A 275 13.38 22.46 17.53
N GLU A 276 14.27 23.45 17.47
CA GLU A 276 14.19 24.64 18.29
C GLU A 276 13.00 25.53 17.88
N PRO A 277 12.49 26.38 18.80
CA PRO A 277 11.46 27.35 18.47
C PRO A 277 11.84 28.24 17.27
N GLY A 278 10.93 28.33 16.30
CA GLY A 278 11.18 29.04 15.06
C GLY A 278 9.97 28.95 14.11
N LYS A 279 10.23 28.95 12.80
CA LYS A 279 9.21 28.73 11.78
C LYS A 279 9.70 27.71 10.76
N MET A 280 8.91 26.67 10.54
CA MET A 280 9.19 25.61 9.56
C MET A 280 7.88 24.97 9.11
N SER A 281 7.75 24.65 7.83
CA SER A 281 6.63 23.83 7.37
C SER A 281 6.79 22.38 7.81
N THR A 282 5.69 21.71 8.11
CA THR A 282 5.76 20.30 8.55
C THR A 282 6.27 19.37 7.44
N ARG A 283 6.10 19.72 6.14
CA ARG A 283 6.75 18.99 5.03
C ARG A 283 8.28 19.08 5.07
N LYS A 284 8.87 20.24 5.43
CA LYS A 284 10.33 20.38 5.58
C LYS A 284 10.83 19.61 6.80
N ALA A 285 10.09 19.67 7.90
CA ALA A 285 10.37 18.86 9.08
C ALA A 285 10.34 17.37 8.75
N SER A 286 9.33 16.91 8.01
CA SER A 286 9.24 15.53 7.52
C SER A 286 10.47 15.11 6.71
N GLY A 287 10.93 15.95 5.77
CA GLY A 287 12.15 15.67 4.99
C GLY A 287 13.41 15.57 5.86
N ALA A 288 13.50 16.39 6.91
CA ALA A 288 14.61 16.31 7.87
C ALA A 288 14.55 15.01 8.69
N VAL A 289 13.34 14.62 9.13
CA VAL A 289 13.14 13.36 9.86
C VAL A 289 13.44 12.15 8.98
N LEU A 290 12.94 12.11 7.74
CA LEU A 290 13.27 11.04 6.78
C LEU A 290 14.78 10.91 6.57
N SER A 291 15.48 12.04 6.45
CA SER A 291 16.93 12.06 6.28
C SER A 291 17.69 11.58 7.52
N ALA A 292 17.13 11.77 8.72
CA ALA A 292 17.69 11.23 9.97
C ALA A 292 17.40 9.73 10.15
N LEU A 293 16.20 9.29 9.77
CA LEU A 293 15.81 7.87 9.81
C LEU A 293 16.57 7.03 8.77
N GLY A 294 16.91 7.62 7.62
CA GLY A 294 17.55 6.91 6.52
C GLY A 294 18.74 6.03 6.90
N PRO A 295 19.79 6.55 7.57
CA PRO A 295 20.94 5.74 7.99
C PRO A 295 20.60 4.64 8.99
N GLN A 296 19.57 4.82 9.80
CA GLN A 296 19.17 3.92 10.88
C GLN A 296 18.23 2.80 10.40
N LEU A 297 17.46 3.07 9.35
CA LEU A 297 16.46 2.16 8.77
C LEU A 297 16.78 1.91 7.29
N PRO A 298 17.77 1.07 6.95
CA PRO A 298 18.11 0.78 5.55
C PRO A 298 16.95 0.14 4.77
N GLU A 299 16.00 -0.48 5.45
CA GLU A 299 14.76 -1.02 4.91
C GLU A 299 13.69 0.04 4.59
N LEU A 300 13.83 1.28 5.07
CA LEU A 300 12.90 2.37 4.76
C LEU A 300 13.28 3.00 3.42
N TRP A 301 12.39 3.01 2.47
CA TRP A 301 12.59 3.56 1.14
C TRP A 301 11.29 4.09 0.52
N GLY A 302 11.37 4.89 -0.53
CA GLY A 302 10.18 5.45 -1.14
C GLY A 302 10.49 6.65 -2.01
N GLY A 303 9.47 7.44 -2.31
CA GLY A 303 9.62 8.60 -3.19
C GLY A 303 8.33 9.37 -3.36
N SER A 304 8.10 9.91 -4.56
CA SER A 304 6.94 10.75 -4.83
C SER A 304 6.42 10.57 -6.26
N ALA A 305 5.15 10.88 -6.45
CA ALA A 305 4.54 10.99 -7.77
C ALA A 305 4.91 12.34 -8.41
N ASP A 306 6.14 12.43 -8.92
CA ASP A 306 6.73 13.61 -9.60
C ASP A 306 6.85 14.88 -8.74
N LEU A 307 6.65 14.80 -7.44
CA LEU A 307 6.58 15.95 -6.53
C LEU A 307 7.65 15.92 -5.42
N ALA A 308 8.74 15.16 -5.59
CA ALA A 308 9.73 14.91 -4.54
C ALA A 308 10.29 16.19 -3.90
N GLY A 309 10.63 17.18 -4.69
CA GLY A 309 11.13 18.48 -4.21
C GLY A 309 10.06 19.26 -3.42
N SER A 310 8.81 19.24 -3.88
CA SER A 310 7.70 19.91 -3.19
C SER A 310 7.25 19.18 -1.93
N ASN A 311 7.27 17.85 -1.93
CA ASN A 311 6.87 17.02 -0.80
C ASN A 311 8.01 16.83 0.22
N ASN A 312 9.26 17.12 -0.14
CA ASN A 312 10.46 16.82 0.66
C ASN A 312 10.57 15.33 1.01
N THR A 313 10.34 14.44 0.03
CA THR A 313 10.32 12.98 0.22
C THR A 313 11.63 12.29 -0.16
N THR A 314 12.64 13.02 -0.62
CA THR A 314 13.97 12.48 -0.90
C THR A 314 14.82 12.51 0.36
N MET A 315 15.32 11.37 0.81
CA MET A 315 16.29 11.27 1.89
C MET A 315 17.65 11.80 1.42
N LYS A 316 18.30 12.58 2.25
CA LYS A 316 19.62 13.13 1.91
C LYS A 316 20.65 12.00 1.70
N GLY A 317 21.30 12.01 0.54
CA GLY A 317 22.31 11.02 0.18
C GLY A 317 21.75 9.63 -0.19
N ALA A 318 20.44 9.52 -0.42
CA ALA A 318 19.83 8.28 -0.88
C ALA A 318 19.88 8.21 -2.42
N ASP A 319 20.48 7.15 -2.93
CA ASP A 319 20.57 6.88 -4.35
C ASP A 319 19.20 6.57 -4.96
N SER A 320 19.03 6.92 -6.25
CA SER A 320 17.84 6.63 -7.01
C SER A 320 17.73 5.14 -7.35
N PHE A 321 16.53 4.58 -7.21
CA PHE A 321 16.20 3.22 -7.65
C PHE A 321 15.92 3.27 -9.15
N LEU A 322 16.96 3.04 -9.95
CA LEU A 322 16.94 3.15 -11.41
C LEU A 322 17.82 2.07 -12.04
N PRO A 323 17.52 1.64 -13.28
CA PRO A 323 18.50 0.92 -14.11
C PRO A 323 19.78 1.74 -14.29
N GLU A 324 20.91 1.07 -14.42
CA GLU A 324 22.22 1.72 -14.50
C GLU A 324 22.34 2.70 -15.69
N ASP A 325 21.77 2.36 -16.83
CA ASP A 325 21.77 3.17 -18.04
C ASP A 325 20.92 4.45 -17.95
N ARG A 326 20.06 4.55 -16.92
CA ARG A 326 19.20 5.71 -16.63
C ARG A 326 19.75 6.60 -15.51
N CYS A 327 20.83 6.19 -14.86
CA CYS A 327 21.49 7.00 -13.84
C CYS A 327 22.27 8.16 -14.49
N SER A 328 22.36 9.27 -13.78
CA SER A 328 23.08 10.47 -14.21
C SER A 328 23.79 11.13 -13.03
N GLU A 329 24.65 12.14 -13.31
CA GLU A 329 25.25 12.96 -12.23
C GLU A 329 24.19 13.68 -11.39
N LYS A 330 23.05 14.02 -12.00
CA LYS A 330 21.95 14.68 -11.32
C LYS A 330 21.09 13.71 -10.49
N ASP A 331 20.92 12.50 -11.00
CA ASP A 331 20.13 11.44 -10.37
C ASP A 331 21.01 10.19 -10.23
N PRO A 332 21.99 10.22 -9.28
CA PRO A 332 22.87 9.08 -9.03
C PRO A 332 22.06 7.92 -8.44
N GLY A 333 22.43 6.70 -8.78
CA GLY A 333 21.67 5.54 -8.30
C GLY A 333 22.10 4.23 -8.91
N GLY A 334 21.18 3.30 -8.91
CA GLY A 334 21.34 1.95 -9.43
C GLY A 334 20.12 1.09 -9.12
N PRO A 335 20.13 -0.19 -9.55
CA PRO A 335 18.98 -1.09 -9.43
C PRO A 335 18.59 -1.38 -7.95
N TYR A 336 19.48 -1.08 -7.02
CA TYR A 336 19.30 -1.28 -5.59
C TYR A 336 19.14 0.03 -4.81
N GLY A 337 18.92 1.15 -5.48
CA GLY A 337 18.70 2.46 -4.85
C GLY A 337 17.47 2.49 -3.95
N ARG A 338 17.24 3.62 -3.25
CA ARG A 338 16.14 3.74 -2.28
C ARG A 338 15.19 4.91 -2.54
N THR A 339 15.50 5.78 -3.52
CA THR A 339 14.58 6.83 -3.95
C THR A 339 13.81 6.36 -5.18
N ILE A 340 12.49 6.21 -5.04
CA ILE A 340 11.62 5.76 -6.14
C ILE A 340 11.05 6.97 -6.87
N HIS A 341 11.23 7.02 -8.17
CA HIS A 341 10.61 8.01 -9.06
C HIS A 341 9.35 7.41 -9.69
N PHE A 342 8.19 7.64 -9.06
CA PHE A 342 6.91 7.08 -9.56
C PHE A 342 6.41 7.78 -10.83
N GLY A 343 6.86 9.03 -11.09
CA GLY A 343 6.29 9.90 -12.12
C GLY A 343 4.86 10.32 -11.74
N VAL A 344 4.12 10.91 -12.67
CA VAL A 344 2.72 11.36 -12.43
C VAL A 344 1.80 10.15 -12.49
N ARG A 345 1.80 9.33 -11.42
CA ARG A 345 1.09 8.04 -11.31
C ARG A 345 0.66 7.76 -9.87
N GLU A 346 -0.23 8.57 -9.32
CA GLU A 346 -0.63 8.47 -7.92
C GLU A 346 -1.31 7.14 -7.59
N HIS A 347 -2.19 6.66 -8.49
CA HIS A 347 -2.91 5.41 -8.26
C HIS A 347 -1.98 4.20 -8.28
N ALA A 348 -1.09 4.13 -9.28
CA ALA A 348 -0.09 3.06 -9.32
C ALA A 348 0.90 3.18 -8.15
N MET A 349 1.33 4.38 -7.76
CA MET A 349 2.16 4.59 -6.57
C MET A 349 1.51 3.93 -5.35
N GLY A 350 0.23 4.20 -5.08
CA GLY A 350 -0.48 3.58 -3.97
C GLY A 350 -0.52 2.05 -4.05
N GLY A 351 -0.80 1.48 -5.24
CA GLY A 351 -0.80 0.03 -5.46
C GLY A 351 0.59 -0.59 -5.34
N ILE A 352 1.63 0.07 -5.86
CA ILE A 352 3.02 -0.38 -5.75
C ILE A 352 3.49 -0.37 -4.29
N LEU A 353 3.17 0.68 -3.52
CA LEU A 353 3.45 0.72 -2.08
C LEU A 353 2.80 -0.46 -1.34
N ASN A 354 1.56 -0.79 -1.67
CA ASN A 354 0.89 -1.96 -1.11
C ASN A 354 1.65 -3.25 -1.47
N GLY A 355 2.09 -3.41 -2.71
CA GLY A 355 2.87 -4.56 -3.14
C GLY A 355 4.22 -4.68 -2.42
N ILE A 356 4.94 -3.57 -2.26
CA ILE A 356 6.19 -3.52 -1.49
C ILE A 356 5.95 -3.94 -0.04
N THR A 357 4.89 -3.41 0.58
CA THR A 357 4.55 -3.73 1.97
C THR A 357 4.15 -5.20 2.14
N LEU A 358 3.41 -5.76 1.16
CA LEU A 358 3.00 -7.16 1.15
C LEU A 358 4.17 -8.13 0.98
N ALA A 359 5.27 -7.73 0.34
CA ALA A 359 6.52 -8.51 0.29
C ALA A 359 7.12 -8.75 1.69
N GLY A 360 6.84 -7.86 2.64
CA GLY A 360 6.95 -8.11 4.08
C GLY A 360 8.27 -7.75 4.74
N LEU A 361 9.35 -7.46 4.01
CA LEU A 361 10.66 -7.18 4.61
C LEU A 361 10.97 -5.68 4.70
N THR A 362 10.53 -4.88 3.73
CA THR A 362 10.87 -3.46 3.68
C THR A 362 9.69 -2.56 4.06
N ARG A 363 10.00 -1.35 4.50
CA ARG A 363 9.03 -0.29 4.82
C ARG A 363 9.05 0.74 3.69
N CYS A 364 7.88 1.13 3.19
CA CYS A 364 7.84 2.05 2.08
C CYS A 364 6.93 3.25 2.34
N TYR A 365 7.27 4.37 1.70
CA TYR A 365 6.44 5.57 1.70
C TYR A 365 6.31 6.14 0.29
N GLY A 366 5.18 6.82 0.04
CA GLY A 366 4.96 7.53 -1.23
C GLY A 366 4.27 8.87 -1.02
N GLY A 367 4.77 9.89 -1.69
CA GLY A 367 4.34 11.26 -1.52
C GLY A 367 3.60 11.83 -2.72
N THR A 368 2.57 12.65 -2.44
CA THR A 368 1.90 13.52 -3.40
C THR A 368 1.27 14.71 -2.65
N PHE A 369 0.64 15.66 -3.36
CA PHE A 369 -0.20 16.66 -2.72
C PHE A 369 -1.47 16.02 -2.17
N PHE A 370 -1.97 16.54 -1.06
CA PHE A 370 -3.12 15.92 -0.39
C PHE A 370 -4.37 15.89 -1.27
N VAL A 371 -4.62 16.90 -2.08
CA VAL A 371 -5.74 16.91 -3.04
C VAL A 371 -5.61 15.77 -4.07
N PHE A 372 -4.39 15.41 -4.49
CA PHE A 372 -4.16 14.33 -5.46
C PHE A 372 -4.20 12.94 -4.85
N SER A 373 -4.34 12.83 -3.53
CA SER A 373 -4.66 11.56 -2.88
C SER A 373 -5.98 10.95 -3.41
N ASP A 374 -6.88 11.76 -3.94
CA ASP A 374 -8.12 11.29 -4.58
C ASP A 374 -7.88 10.33 -5.75
N TYR A 375 -6.78 10.52 -6.52
CA TYR A 375 -6.41 9.58 -7.57
C TYR A 375 -6.01 8.20 -7.01
N MET A 376 -5.44 8.13 -5.81
CA MET A 376 -4.93 6.89 -5.21
C MET A 376 -5.87 6.29 -4.14
N ARG A 377 -7.03 6.88 -3.92
CA ARG A 377 -7.97 6.49 -2.87
C ARG A 377 -8.32 4.99 -2.84
N PRO A 378 -8.56 4.29 -3.99
CA PRO A 378 -8.82 2.86 -3.97
C PRO A 378 -7.66 2.05 -3.37
N SER A 379 -6.41 2.38 -3.71
CA SER A 379 -5.21 1.72 -3.18
C SER A 379 -5.03 1.97 -1.68
N VAL A 380 -5.31 3.19 -1.20
CA VAL A 380 -5.29 3.53 0.25
C VAL A 380 -6.34 2.71 1.01
N ARG A 381 -7.55 2.60 0.46
CA ARG A 381 -8.61 1.78 1.05
C ARG A 381 -8.22 0.30 1.12
N LEU A 382 -7.56 -0.24 0.09
CA LEU A 382 -7.07 -1.62 0.07
C LEU A 382 -5.97 -1.84 1.11
N ALA A 383 -5.06 -0.88 1.32
CA ALA A 383 -4.07 -0.96 2.40
C ALA A 383 -4.73 -1.11 3.77
N ALA A 384 -5.77 -0.30 4.05
CA ALA A 384 -6.53 -0.37 5.29
C ALA A 384 -7.29 -1.70 5.43
N LEU A 385 -7.90 -2.20 4.35
CA LEU A 385 -8.60 -3.49 4.33
C LEU A 385 -7.66 -4.66 4.61
N MET A 386 -6.45 -4.64 4.04
CA MET A 386 -5.40 -5.65 4.25
C MET A 386 -4.65 -5.47 5.57
N LYS A 387 -4.82 -4.33 6.26
CA LYS A 387 -4.11 -3.98 7.51
C LYS A 387 -2.60 -3.98 7.33
N ILE A 388 -2.11 -3.40 6.23
CA ILE A 388 -0.69 -3.34 5.91
C ILE A 388 -0.12 -1.93 6.15
N PRO A 389 1.12 -1.78 6.66
CA PRO A 389 1.69 -0.51 7.08
C PRO A 389 2.27 0.32 5.92
N SER A 390 1.49 0.53 4.86
CA SER A 390 1.85 1.46 3.79
C SER A 390 1.80 2.90 4.29
N ILE A 391 2.81 3.71 3.99
CA ILE A 391 2.92 5.10 4.46
C ILE A 391 2.65 6.05 3.30
N PHE A 392 1.63 6.90 3.45
CA PHE A 392 1.27 7.92 2.48
C PHE A 392 1.65 9.30 3.01
N VAL A 393 2.51 10.03 2.30
CA VAL A 393 2.97 11.38 2.69
C VAL A 393 2.23 12.40 1.84
N TRP A 394 1.27 13.09 2.44
CA TRP A 394 0.42 14.04 1.74
C TRP A 394 0.73 15.48 2.20
N THR A 395 1.33 16.26 1.32
CA THR A 395 1.65 17.66 1.60
C THR A 395 0.61 18.62 1.02
N HIS A 396 0.72 19.92 1.33
CA HIS A 396 -0.26 20.90 0.88
C HIS A 396 -1.65 20.60 1.47
N ASP A 397 -1.69 20.56 2.80
CA ASP A 397 -2.71 19.96 3.66
C ASP A 397 -4.07 20.66 3.66
N SER A 398 -4.16 21.92 3.24
CA SER A 398 -5.37 22.73 3.45
C SER A 398 -5.44 23.92 2.49
N ILE A 399 -6.46 24.77 2.67
CA ILE A 399 -6.58 26.07 1.98
C ILE A 399 -5.39 26.99 2.23
N GLY A 400 -4.57 26.72 3.26
CA GLY A 400 -3.30 27.42 3.54
C GLY A 400 -2.24 27.30 2.45
N VAL A 401 -2.45 26.46 1.42
CA VAL A 401 -1.62 26.40 0.21
C VAL A 401 -1.55 27.75 -0.51
N GLY A 402 -2.67 28.48 -0.58
CA GLY A 402 -2.74 29.85 -1.10
C GLY A 402 -2.75 29.93 -2.63
N GLU A 403 -1.63 30.34 -3.22
CA GLU A 403 -1.52 30.75 -4.63
C GLU A 403 -1.88 29.68 -5.68
N ASP A 404 -1.76 28.41 -5.38
CA ASP A 404 -2.08 27.32 -6.31
C ASP A 404 -3.60 27.21 -6.59
N GLY A 405 -4.42 27.81 -5.73
CA GLY A 405 -5.87 27.93 -5.91
C GLY A 405 -6.67 26.67 -5.63
N PRO A 406 -8.00 26.69 -5.90
CA PRO A 406 -8.96 25.66 -5.44
C PRO A 406 -8.67 24.24 -5.88
N THR A 407 -8.04 24.04 -7.05
CA THR A 407 -7.69 22.71 -7.55
C THR A 407 -6.60 22.01 -6.73
N HIS A 408 -5.90 22.76 -5.85
CA HIS A 408 -4.81 22.28 -5.00
C HIS A 408 -5.12 22.44 -3.51
N GLN A 409 -6.29 22.93 -3.15
CA GLN A 409 -6.70 23.24 -1.77
C GLN A 409 -7.67 22.18 -1.23
N PRO A 410 -7.19 21.21 -0.43
CA PRO A 410 -8.07 20.22 0.21
C PRO A 410 -9.05 20.90 1.17
N VAL A 411 -10.30 20.44 1.18
CA VAL A 411 -11.38 20.92 2.04
C VAL A 411 -12.04 19.76 2.78
N GLU A 412 -12.52 18.76 2.04
CA GLU A 412 -13.22 17.58 2.58
C GLU A 412 -12.29 16.40 2.86
N HIS A 413 -11.06 16.44 2.39
CA HIS A 413 -10.14 15.28 2.36
C HIS A 413 -9.89 14.68 3.74
N LEU A 414 -9.61 15.50 4.77
CA LEU A 414 -9.39 15.02 6.14
C LEU A 414 -10.57 14.18 6.64
N ALA A 415 -11.77 14.73 6.59
CA ALA A 415 -12.98 14.04 7.03
C ALA A 415 -13.26 12.78 6.20
N SER A 416 -13.06 12.88 4.89
CA SER A 416 -13.28 11.81 3.93
C SER A 416 -12.32 10.62 4.14
N TYR A 417 -11.05 10.87 4.47
CA TYR A 417 -10.07 9.81 4.75
C TYR A 417 -10.24 9.22 6.15
N ARG A 418 -10.55 10.02 7.17
CA ARG A 418 -10.94 9.53 8.51
C ARG A 418 -12.17 8.62 8.50
N ALA A 419 -12.97 8.65 7.44
CA ALA A 419 -14.10 7.73 7.24
C ALA A 419 -13.68 6.33 6.77
N ILE A 420 -12.41 6.09 6.42
CA ILE A 420 -11.89 4.77 6.03
C ILE A 420 -11.47 4.01 7.31
N PRO A 421 -12.17 2.92 7.70
CA PRO A 421 -11.79 2.17 8.89
C PRO A 421 -10.38 1.57 8.77
N GLY A 422 -9.58 1.69 9.82
CA GLY A 422 -8.22 1.12 9.87
C GLY A 422 -7.16 1.92 9.13
N LEU A 423 -7.44 3.16 8.77
CA LEU A 423 -6.47 4.13 8.24
C LEU A 423 -6.22 5.21 9.28
N ASP A 424 -4.96 5.42 9.65
CA ASP A 424 -4.57 6.51 10.54
C ASP A 424 -4.35 7.80 9.74
N ILE A 425 -5.01 8.90 10.14
CA ILE A 425 -4.81 10.22 9.54
C ILE A 425 -4.09 11.12 10.54
N VAL A 426 -2.81 11.39 10.26
CA VAL A 426 -1.92 12.09 11.17
C VAL A 426 -1.60 13.47 10.61
N ARG A 427 -2.06 14.54 11.27
CA ARG A 427 -1.84 15.94 10.85
C ARG A 427 -1.11 16.72 11.96
N PRO A 428 0.23 16.65 12.00
CA PRO A 428 1.02 17.30 13.04
C PRO A 428 1.01 18.83 12.91
N ALA A 429 1.08 19.52 14.05
CA ALA A 429 0.96 20.96 14.12
C ALA A 429 2.29 21.71 13.95
N ASP A 430 3.41 21.07 14.23
CA ASP A 430 4.74 21.66 14.15
C ASP A 430 5.83 20.63 13.80
N ALA A 431 7.06 21.08 13.75
CA ALA A 431 8.21 20.24 13.41
C ALA A 431 8.45 19.11 14.43
N ASN A 432 8.27 19.38 15.73
CA ASN A 432 8.46 18.36 16.79
C ASN A 432 7.32 17.33 16.78
N GLU A 433 6.08 17.74 16.58
CA GLU A 433 4.97 16.80 16.37
C GLU A 433 5.19 15.93 15.13
N THR A 434 5.76 16.50 14.05
CA THR A 434 6.08 15.74 12.82
C THR A 434 7.13 14.65 13.10
N ALA A 435 8.12 14.94 13.93
CA ALA A 435 9.15 13.97 14.29
C ALA A 435 8.56 12.78 15.06
N VAL A 436 7.74 13.06 16.09
CA VAL A 436 7.06 12.00 16.86
C VAL A 436 6.05 11.24 16.00
N ALA A 437 5.33 11.93 15.10
CA ALA A 437 4.39 11.29 14.17
C ALA A 437 5.12 10.26 13.29
N TRP A 438 6.26 10.59 12.70
CA TRP A 438 7.06 9.66 11.91
C TRP A 438 7.49 8.43 12.72
N ARG A 439 8.03 8.64 13.93
CA ARG A 439 8.43 7.53 14.80
C ARG A 439 7.25 6.61 15.07
N THR A 440 6.11 7.16 15.47
CA THR A 440 4.91 6.37 15.79
C THR A 440 4.38 5.62 14.55
N ILE A 441 4.39 6.26 13.37
CA ILE A 441 3.96 5.60 12.12
C ILE A 441 4.86 4.41 11.78
N VAL A 442 6.19 4.55 11.89
CA VAL A 442 7.09 3.42 11.57
C VAL A 442 7.10 2.33 12.65
N GLU A 443 6.60 2.61 13.86
CA GLU A 443 6.37 1.61 14.92
C GLU A 443 5.14 0.73 14.60
N HIS A 444 4.12 1.26 13.92
CA HIS A 444 2.94 0.50 13.55
C HIS A 444 3.24 -0.48 12.41
N THR A 445 2.76 -1.72 12.54
CA THR A 445 2.98 -2.81 11.58
C THR A 445 1.71 -3.43 11.04
N ASP A 446 0.55 -2.97 11.49
CA ASP A 446 -0.76 -3.58 11.26
C ASP A 446 -1.78 -2.63 10.62
N ARG A 447 -1.36 -1.44 10.19
CA ARG A 447 -2.25 -0.44 9.60
C ARG A 447 -1.51 0.59 8.75
N PRO A 448 -2.13 1.13 7.70
CA PRO A 448 -1.55 2.22 6.92
C PRO A 448 -1.75 3.56 7.62
N ALA A 449 -0.88 4.53 7.27
CA ALA A 449 -0.99 5.89 7.74
C ALA A 449 -0.90 6.92 6.59
N GLY A 450 -1.77 7.94 6.65
CA GLY A 450 -1.67 9.17 5.86
C GLY A 450 -1.10 10.31 6.71
N LEU A 451 0.13 10.72 6.44
CA LEU A 451 0.79 11.84 7.11
C LEU A 451 0.52 13.13 6.33
N VAL A 452 -0.30 14.02 6.90
CA VAL A 452 -0.82 15.23 6.26
C VAL A 452 -0.05 16.46 6.71
N LEU A 453 0.64 17.13 5.78
CA LEU A 453 1.70 18.10 6.05
C LEU A 453 1.46 19.46 5.39
N SER A 454 1.78 20.53 6.10
CA SER A 454 1.63 21.90 5.61
C SER A 454 2.66 22.26 4.54
N ARG A 455 2.23 23.10 3.57
CA ARG A 455 3.15 23.81 2.65
C ARG A 455 3.76 25.04 3.30
N GLN A 456 2.93 25.83 3.95
CA GLN A 456 3.33 27.06 4.63
C GLN A 456 4.14 26.77 5.89
N ASP A 457 5.03 27.69 6.24
CA ASP A 457 5.79 27.60 7.48
C ASP A 457 4.88 27.87 8.68
N LEU A 458 4.98 27.02 9.69
CA LEU A 458 4.25 27.08 10.95
C LEU A 458 5.19 27.43 12.10
N PRO A 459 4.71 28.04 13.19
CA PRO A 459 5.51 28.22 14.40
C PRO A 459 5.89 26.85 14.98
N THR A 460 7.19 26.63 15.24
CA THR A 460 7.64 25.50 16.07
C THR A 460 7.41 25.87 17.54
N ILE A 461 6.57 25.09 18.20
CA ILE A 461 6.10 25.37 19.57
C ILE A 461 7.25 25.24 20.56
N ASP A 462 7.40 26.24 21.43
CA ASP A 462 8.40 26.26 22.50
C ASP A 462 8.05 25.25 23.59
N ARG A 463 8.70 24.08 23.56
CA ARG A 463 8.45 22.98 24.50
C ARG A 463 8.99 23.25 25.92
N SER A 464 9.66 24.38 26.15
CA SER A 464 9.96 24.84 27.49
C SER A 464 8.76 25.49 28.20
N LYS A 465 7.78 25.96 27.42
CA LYS A 465 6.55 26.60 27.90
C LYS A 465 5.32 25.71 27.79
N TYR A 466 5.32 24.80 26.83
CA TYR A 466 4.21 23.93 26.48
C TYR A 466 4.62 22.47 26.63
N ALA A 467 3.64 21.58 26.72
CA ALA A 467 3.88 20.16 26.90
C ALA A 467 4.73 19.56 25.75
N SER A 468 5.43 18.48 26.08
CA SER A 468 6.24 17.71 25.12
C SER A 468 5.40 17.22 23.93
N ALA A 469 6.00 17.16 22.72
CA ALA A 469 5.39 16.58 21.54
C ALA A 469 5.18 15.06 21.61
N GLU A 470 5.78 14.38 22.61
CA GLU A 470 5.59 12.93 22.84
C GLU A 470 4.13 12.52 22.95
N GLY A 471 3.25 13.42 23.36
CA GLY A 471 1.82 13.21 23.41
C GLY A 471 1.17 12.87 22.04
N VAL A 472 1.83 13.17 20.93
CA VAL A 472 1.38 12.79 19.57
C VAL A 472 1.17 11.29 19.45
N ALA A 473 2.05 10.48 20.04
CA ALA A 473 1.95 9.02 20.01
C ALA A 473 0.64 8.48 20.62
N ARG A 474 -0.09 9.31 21.37
CA ARG A 474 -1.41 8.99 21.95
C ARG A 474 -2.58 9.61 21.18
N GLY A 475 -2.32 10.24 20.04
CA GLY A 475 -3.30 10.81 19.11
C GLY A 475 -3.85 12.18 19.51
N ALA A 476 -3.98 12.47 20.80
CA ALA A 476 -4.30 13.80 21.34
C ALA A 476 -3.68 13.98 22.73
N TYR A 477 -3.32 15.20 23.06
CA TYR A 477 -2.73 15.52 24.37
C TYR A 477 -2.95 16.98 24.75
N VAL A 478 -2.88 17.27 26.03
CA VAL A 478 -2.99 18.65 26.54
C VAL A 478 -1.67 19.37 26.29
N VAL A 479 -1.68 20.37 25.39
CA VAL A 479 -0.52 21.20 25.08
C VAL A 479 -0.31 22.27 26.13
N CYS A 480 -1.41 22.85 26.60
CA CYS A 480 -1.40 23.91 27.61
C CYS A 480 -2.62 23.80 28.52
N GLU A 481 -2.36 23.74 29.81
CA GLU A 481 -3.42 23.74 30.82
C GLU A 481 -4.04 25.14 30.99
N ALA A 482 -5.28 25.15 31.49
CA ALA A 482 -5.95 26.38 31.93
C ALA A 482 -5.30 26.92 33.21
N SER A 483 -5.43 28.23 33.46
CA SER A 483 -4.94 28.91 34.67
C SER A 483 -5.67 28.49 35.94
N ALA A 484 -6.85 27.87 35.79
CA ALA A 484 -7.71 27.32 36.85
C ALA A 484 -8.45 26.11 36.30
N GLU A 485 -9.48 25.62 37.01
CA GLU A 485 -10.37 24.58 36.47
C GLU A 485 -10.91 25.01 35.09
N PRO A 486 -10.68 24.20 34.03
CA PRO A 486 -11.00 24.61 32.67
C PRO A 486 -12.49 24.80 32.44
N LYS A 487 -12.86 25.95 31.91
CA LYS A 487 -14.24 26.25 31.48
C LYS A 487 -14.44 25.99 29.99
N VAL A 488 -13.34 26.12 29.21
CA VAL A 488 -13.33 25.93 27.76
C VAL A 488 -12.17 25.03 27.38
N ILE A 489 -12.37 24.17 26.39
CA ILE A 489 -11.31 23.40 25.72
C ILE A 489 -11.28 23.79 24.26
N LEU A 490 -10.11 24.22 23.78
CA LEU A 490 -9.81 24.43 22.36
C LEU A 490 -9.06 23.19 21.85
N ILE A 491 -9.53 22.59 20.77
CA ILE A 491 -8.93 21.41 20.15
C ILE A 491 -8.40 21.82 18.79
N GLY A 492 -7.07 21.92 18.65
CA GLY A 492 -6.41 22.26 17.38
C GLY A 492 -5.78 21.03 16.73
N THR A 493 -5.73 21.01 15.40
CA THR A 493 -4.99 20.02 14.63
C THR A 493 -4.24 20.70 13.49
N GLY A 494 -3.01 20.22 13.19
CA GLY A 494 -2.19 20.84 12.17
C GLY A 494 -1.92 22.34 12.43
N SER A 495 -1.92 23.14 11.38
CA SER A 495 -1.65 24.58 11.44
C SER A 495 -2.53 25.36 12.42
N GLU A 496 -3.73 24.84 12.73
CA GLU A 496 -4.70 25.55 13.57
C GLU A 496 -4.43 25.41 15.07
N LEU A 497 -3.47 24.57 15.47
CA LEU A 497 -3.04 24.52 16.88
C LEU A 497 -2.45 25.85 17.33
N SER A 498 -1.67 26.54 16.46
CA SER A 498 -1.14 27.86 16.78
C SER A 498 -2.26 28.90 16.97
N VAL A 499 -3.31 28.83 16.16
CA VAL A 499 -4.51 29.68 16.30
C VAL A 499 -5.22 29.42 17.63
N ALA A 500 -5.35 28.15 18.02
CA ALA A 500 -5.95 27.77 19.30
C ALA A 500 -5.15 28.30 20.51
N LEU A 501 -3.80 28.26 20.44
CA LEU A 501 -2.92 28.83 21.46
C LEU A 501 -3.06 30.34 21.57
N GLU A 502 -3.09 31.07 20.45
CA GLU A 502 -3.32 32.52 20.45
C GLU A 502 -4.73 32.89 20.98
N ALA A 503 -5.76 32.11 20.63
CA ALA A 503 -7.09 32.31 21.13
C ALA A 503 -7.18 32.10 22.66
N ARG A 504 -6.46 31.10 23.18
CA ARG A 504 -6.34 30.85 24.62
C ARG A 504 -5.78 32.06 25.35
N GLU A 505 -4.71 32.69 24.85
CA GLU A 505 -4.11 33.86 25.51
C GLU A 505 -5.14 34.99 25.70
N LYS A 506 -5.99 35.21 24.70
CA LYS A 506 -7.07 36.22 24.78
C LYS A 506 -8.15 35.82 25.78
N LEU A 507 -8.61 34.55 25.76
CA LEU A 507 -9.62 34.06 26.69
C LEU A 507 -9.14 34.09 28.14
N GLU A 508 -7.89 33.71 28.41
CA GLU A 508 -7.29 33.79 29.74
C GLU A 508 -7.18 35.26 30.23
N ALA A 509 -6.83 36.19 29.33
CA ALA A 509 -6.83 37.62 29.68
C ALA A 509 -8.20 38.16 30.03
N ASP A 510 -9.28 37.59 29.47
CA ASP A 510 -10.67 37.90 29.79
C ASP A 510 -11.18 37.10 31.02
N GLY A 511 -10.32 36.32 31.69
CA GLY A 511 -10.66 35.55 32.91
C GLY A 511 -11.42 34.25 32.61
N ILE A 512 -11.33 33.73 31.37
CA ILE A 512 -11.92 32.47 30.95
C ILE A 512 -10.84 31.38 30.93
N ALA A 513 -10.80 30.55 31.95
CA ALA A 513 -9.86 29.46 32.10
C ALA A 513 -9.97 28.47 30.92
N THR A 514 -8.93 28.37 30.09
CA THR A 514 -8.98 27.70 28.81
C THR A 514 -7.83 26.72 28.64
N ARG A 515 -8.16 25.44 28.44
CA ARG A 515 -7.22 24.36 28.07
C ARG A 515 -7.07 24.31 26.55
N VAL A 516 -5.86 24.01 26.07
CA VAL A 516 -5.61 23.70 24.65
C VAL A 516 -5.14 22.25 24.50
N VAL A 517 -5.77 21.53 23.58
CA VAL A 517 -5.47 20.16 23.19
C VAL A 517 -4.98 20.16 21.75
N SER A 518 -3.85 19.49 21.49
CA SER A 518 -3.47 19.07 20.12
C SER A 518 -4.08 17.70 19.85
N MET A 519 -4.71 17.54 18.70
CA MET A 519 -5.29 16.27 18.25
C MET A 519 -4.79 15.92 16.84
N PRO A 520 -3.51 15.54 16.68
CA PRO A 520 -2.94 15.22 15.39
C PRO A 520 -3.52 13.94 14.77
N CYS A 521 -4.02 12.97 15.55
CA CYS A 521 -4.60 11.73 15.05
C CYS A 521 -5.80 11.29 15.89
N GLN A 522 -6.98 11.34 15.31
CA GLN A 522 -8.22 10.96 15.99
C GLN A 522 -8.27 9.47 16.29
N GLU A 523 -7.76 8.64 15.37
CA GLU A 523 -7.77 7.19 15.45
C GLU A 523 -6.93 6.71 16.64
N TRP A 524 -5.72 7.23 16.82
CA TRP A 524 -4.86 6.88 17.96
C TRP A 524 -5.43 7.34 19.30
N PHE A 525 -6.14 8.48 19.32
CA PHE A 525 -6.81 8.96 20.53
C PHE A 525 -8.02 8.09 20.91
N ASP A 526 -8.77 7.65 19.93
CA ASP A 526 -9.93 6.78 20.14
C ASP A 526 -9.56 5.41 20.72
N GLU A 527 -8.36 4.92 20.43
CA GLU A 527 -7.80 3.67 20.96
C GLU A 527 -7.29 3.78 22.40
N GLN A 528 -7.13 4.99 22.93
CA GLN A 528 -6.71 5.16 24.33
C GLN A 528 -7.80 4.69 25.30
N ASP A 529 -7.37 4.30 26.50
CA ASP A 529 -8.29 3.97 27.57
C ASP A 529 -9.16 5.17 27.99
N GLU A 530 -10.26 4.89 28.69
CA GLU A 530 -11.22 5.92 29.10
C GLU A 530 -10.59 6.93 30.07
N GLU A 531 -9.69 6.49 30.95
CA GLU A 531 -9.01 7.35 31.92
C GLU A 531 -8.16 8.41 31.20
N TYR A 532 -7.41 8.01 30.19
CA TYR A 532 -6.62 8.95 29.40
C TYR A 532 -7.51 9.90 28.60
N ARG A 533 -8.51 9.38 27.90
CA ARG A 533 -9.42 10.22 27.11
C ARG A 533 -10.13 11.24 27.99
N GLU A 534 -10.56 10.84 29.18
CA GLU A 534 -11.19 11.73 30.15
C GLU A 534 -10.18 12.75 30.73
N SER A 535 -8.91 12.38 30.91
CA SER A 535 -7.87 13.32 31.36
C SER A 535 -7.60 14.43 30.33
N VAL A 536 -7.69 14.14 29.04
CA VAL A 536 -7.48 15.09 27.93
C VAL A 536 -8.75 15.93 27.68
N LEU A 537 -9.90 15.26 27.55
CA LEU A 537 -11.21 15.84 27.25
C LEU A 537 -12.23 15.50 28.35
N PRO A 538 -12.09 16.09 29.57
CA PRO A 538 -12.99 15.77 30.68
C PRO A 538 -14.46 16.04 30.36
N SER A 539 -15.32 15.07 30.62
CA SER A 539 -16.76 15.11 30.30
C SER A 539 -17.51 16.26 31.03
N SER A 540 -16.95 16.74 32.15
CA SER A 540 -17.43 17.89 32.88
C SER A 540 -17.33 19.20 32.12
N VAL A 541 -16.37 19.32 31.17
CA VAL A 541 -16.15 20.52 30.33
C VAL A 541 -16.85 20.34 29.01
N THR A 542 -18.03 20.91 28.85
CA THR A 542 -18.86 20.77 27.64
C THR A 542 -18.68 21.89 26.62
N ALA A 543 -18.07 23.02 27.01
CA ALA A 543 -17.71 24.10 26.08
C ALA A 543 -16.41 23.74 25.39
N ARG A 544 -16.51 23.05 24.26
CA ARG A 544 -15.37 22.60 23.46
C ARG A 544 -15.46 23.19 22.05
N VAL A 545 -14.32 23.62 21.51
CA VAL A 545 -14.26 24.15 20.15
C VAL A 545 -13.12 23.46 19.40
N SER A 546 -13.44 22.82 18.28
CA SER A 546 -12.43 22.33 17.35
C SER A 546 -12.06 23.41 16.34
N VAL A 547 -10.78 23.46 15.98
CA VAL A 547 -10.22 24.38 15.00
C VAL A 547 -9.41 23.57 13.99
N GLU A 548 -9.90 23.48 12.75
CA GLU A 548 -9.29 22.72 11.67
C GLU A 548 -9.62 23.34 10.32
N ALA A 549 -8.62 23.57 9.48
CA ALA A 549 -8.83 23.98 8.10
C ALA A 549 -9.30 22.79 7.25
N GLY A 550 -10.60 22.55 7.30
CA GLY A 550 -11.32 21.45 6.65
C GLY A 550 -12.77 21.45 7.11
N ILE A 551 -13.65 20.66 6.47
CA ILE A 551 -15.06 20.60 6.88
C ILE A 551 -15.21 20.03 8.30
N ALA A 552 -16.19 20.53 9.05
CA ALA A 552 -16.42 20.15 10.44
C ALA A 552 -16.96 18.72 10.66
N MET A 553 -17.15 17.94 9.59
CA MET A 553 -17.63 16.56 9.67
C MET A 553 -16.69 15.69 10.53
N GLY A 554 -17.27 14.94 11.47
CA GLY A 554 -16.52 14.09 12.39
C GLY A 554 -16.21 14.73 13.75
N TRP A 555 -16.13 16.06 13.85
CA TRP A 555 -15.78 16.75 15.10
C TRP A 555 -16.86 16.68 16.19
N ALA A 556 -18.12 16.45 15.82
CA ALA A 556 -19.22 16.33 16.79
C ALA A 556 -18.96 15.29 17.89
N LYS A 557 -18.21 14.24 17.62
CA LYS A 557 -17.80 13.22 18.60
C LYS A 557 -16.99 13.80 19.76
N TYR A 558 -16.12 14.78 19.47
CA TYR A 558 -15.18 15.36 20.44
C TYR A 558 -15.71 16.64 21.07
N VAL A 559 -16.40 17.48 20.30
CA VAL A 559 -16.95 18.75 20.83
C VAL A 559 -18.29 18.58 21.51
N GLY A 560 -19.05 17.55 21.17
CA GLY A 560 -20.38 17.30 21.75
C GLY A 560 -21.45 18.29 21.29
N CYS A 561 -22.66 18.17 21.84
CA CYS A 561 -23.82 18.97 21.42
C CYS A 561 -23.80 20.44 21.92
N LYS A 562 -22.94 20.78 22.87
CA LYS A 562 -22.75 22.15 23.40
C LYS A 562 -21.48 22.83 22.89
N GLY A 563 -20.69 22.11 22.11
CA GLY A 563 -19.48 22.63 21.50
C GLY A 563 -19.73 23.22 20.10
N ALA A 564 -18.66 23.68 19.49
CA ALA A 564 -18.66 24.27 18.15
C ALA A 564 -17.41 23.83 17.37
N SER A 565 -17.45 24.03 16.07
CA SER A 565 -16.28 23.83 15.19
C SER A 565 -16.03 25.09 14.38
N VAL A 566 -14.77 25.51 14.32
CA VAL A 566 -14.26 26.54 13.41
C VAL A 566 -13.54 25.82 12.28
N SER A 567 -14.02 26.05 11.06
CA SER A 567 -13.63 25.34 9.85
C SER A 567 -13.07 26.33 8.82
#